data_a0a1c51fc46ea804bec0b053e5442407
#
_entry.id   a0a1c51fc46ea804bec0b053e5442407
#
_cell.length_a   1.000
_cell.length_b   1.000
_cell.length_c   1.000
_cell.angle_alpha   90.00
_cell.angle_beta   90.00
_cell.angle_gamma   90.00
#
_symmetry.space_group_name_H-M   'P 1'
#
loop_
_entity.id
_entity.type
_entity.pdbx_description
1 polymer ?
#
loop_
_entity_poly.entity_id
_entity_poly.type
_entity_poly.pdbx_seq_one_letter_code
_entity_poly.pdbx_strand_id
1 'polypeptide(L)' 'MPEICRFFGIIIRMYFGDHNPPHFHAIFAEYETLISINTLKILKGEMPKPQLKKILKWAKLNQAQLLEEFEFLNPDLRK' A
#
# COMPACT_ATOMS: atom_id res chain seq x y z
N MET A 1 -4.23 -10.27 -9.50
CA MET A 1 -3.71 -9.45 -8.42
C MET A 1 -3.19 -8.13 -8.96
N PRO A 2 -3.84 -7.04 -8.62
CA PRO A 2 -3.53 -5.77 -9.26
C PRO A 2 -2.24 -5.14 -8.75
N GLU A 3 -1.42 -4.77 -9.70
CA GLU A 3 -0.31 -3.87 -9.45
C GLU A 3 -0.86 -2.47 -9.65
N ILE A 4 -0.85 -1.66 -8.59
CA ILE A 4 -1.44 -0.34 -8.62
C ILE A 4 -0.51 0.66 -9.31
N CYS A 5 0.77 0.57 -8.99
CA CYS A 5 1.74 1.55 -9.46
C CYS A 5 3.16 0.99 -9.34
N ARG A 6 4.06 1.55 -10.14
CA ARG A 6 5.47 1.17 -10.08
C ARG A 6 6.32 2.42 -10.30
N PHE A 7 7.24 2.69 -9.38
CA PHE A 7 8.12 3.84 -9.48
C PHE A 7 9.43 3.59 -8.70
N PHE A 8 10.55 4.06 -9.25
CA PHE A 8 11.87 3.91 -8.64
C PHE A 8 12.20 2.48 -8.21
N GLY A 9 11.76 1.48 -9.01
CA GLY A 9 11.97 0.08 -8.66
C GLY A 9 11.05 -0.44 -7.58
N ILE A 10 10.12 0.38 -7.07
CA ILE A 10 9.15 0.01 -6.05
C ILE A 10 7.84 -0.38 -6.72
N ILE A 11 7.27 -1.51 -6.29
CA ILE A 11 5.99 -1.98 -6.81
C ILE A 11 4.95 -1.84 -5.72
N ILE A 12 3.82 -1.22 -6.04
CA ILE A 12 2.69 -1.06 -5.11
C ILE A 12 1.59 -2.01 -5.56
N ARG A 13 1.12 -2.85 -4.64
CA ARG A 13 0.07 -3.84 -4.93
C ARG A 13 -1.02 -3.83 -3.87
N MET A 14 -2.21 -4.23 -4.29
CA MET A 14 -3.33 -4.54 -3.40
C MET A 14 -3.91 -5.87 -3.83
N TYR A 15 -4.58 -6.54 -2.91
CA TYR A 15 -5.10 -7.88 -3.16
C TYR A 15 -6.60 -7.96 -2.87
N PHE A 16 -7.29 -8.86 -3.59
CA PHE A 16 -8.66 -9.23 -3.26
C PHE A 16 -8.67 -10.01 -1.94
N GLY A 17 -9.72 -9.79 -1.14
CA GLY A 17 -9.89 -10.56 0.08
C GLY A 17 -8.89 -10.22 1.18
N ASP A 18 -8.27 -9.08 1.11
CA ASP A 18 -7.34 -8.65 2.15
C ASP A 18 -8.09 -8.21 3.40
N HIS A 19 -7.37 -8.11 4.53
CA HIS A 19 -7.96 -7.82 5.83
C HIS A 19 -7.91 -6.34 6.17
N ASN A 20 -8.80 -5.90 7.08
CA ASN A 20 -8.69 -4.58 7.68
C ASN A 20 -7.49 -4.55 8.63
N PRO A 21 -6.85 -3.40 8.84
CA PRO A 21 -7.22 -2.09 8.28
C PRO A 21 -6.84 -1.98 6.80
N PRO A 22 -7.44 -1.02 6.08
CA PRO A 22 -7.05 -0.79 4.68
C PRO A 22 -5.56 -0.54 4.56
N HIS A 23 -4.92 -1.25 3.65
CA HIS A 23 -3.49 -1.19 3.49
C HIS A 23 -3.08 -1.53 2.05
N PHE A 24 -1.84 -1.19 1.73
CA PHE A 24 -1.24 -1.61 0.47
C PHE A 24 0.10 -2.28 0.73
N HIS A 25 0.55 -3.05 -0.23
CA HIS A 25 1.85 -3.73 -0.18
C HIS A 25 2.85 -2.94 -1.02
N ALA A 26 4.03 -2.70 -0.49
CA ALA A 26 5.12 -2.07 -1.22
C ALA A 26 6.29 -3.04 -1.28
N ILE A 27 6.80 -3.27 -2.49
CA ILE A 27 7.85 -4.26 -2.72
C ILE A 27 9.03 -3.59 -3.40
N PHE A 28 10.22 -3.78 -2.85
CA PHE A 28 11.46 -3.27 -3.42
C PHE A 28 12.56 -4.30 -3.20
N ALA A 29 13.10 -4.87 -4.29
CA ALA A 29 14.10 -5.93 -4.20
C ALA A 29 13.57 -7.08 -3.33
N GLU A 30 14.31 -7.47 -2.29
CA GLU A 30 13.87 -8.52 -1.37
C GLU A 30 12.98 -8.00 -0.23
N TYR A 31 12.72 -6.69 -0.19
CA TYR A 31 11.93 -6.10 0.88
C TYR A 31 10.46 -6.00 0.51
N GLU A 32 9.61 -6.25 1.50
CA GLU A 32 8.18 -6.06 1.35
C GLU A 32 7.63 -5.47 2.65
N THR A 33 6.74 -4.51 2.54
CA THR A 33 6.12 -3.90 3.71
C THR A 33 4.64 -3.66 3.44
N LEU A 34 3.84 -3.72 4.52
CA LEU A 34 2.42 -3.38 4.49
C LEU A 34 2.25 -2.04 5.18
N ILE A 35 1.59 -1.11 4.51
CA ILE A 35 1.43 0.26 5.02
C ILE A 35 -0.04 0.59 5.10
N SER A 36 -0.48 1.09 6.27
CA SER A 36 -1.86 1.51 6.47
C SER A 36 -2.17 2.72 5.58
N ILE A 37 -3.28 2.65 4.85
CA ILE A 37 -3.69 3.75 4.00
C ILE A 37 -4.11 4.97 4.83
N ASN A 38 -4.79 4.72 5.95
CA ASN A 38 -5.31 5.80 6.78
C ASN A 38 -4.25 6.51 7.61
N THR A 39 -3.30 5.77 8.17
CA THR A 39 -2.28 6.35 9.05
C THR A 39 -0.92 6.51 8.39
N LEU A 40 -0.69 5.79 7.28
CA LEU A 40 0.58 5.73 6.57
C LEU A 40 1.71 5.18 7.43
N LYS A 41 1.35 4.32 8.39
CA LYS A 41 2.32 3.64 9.25
C LYS A 41 2.54 2.22 8.78
N ILE A 42 3.74 1.72 9.02
CA ILE A 42 4.08 0.34 8.69
C ILE A 42 3.33 -0.60 9.62
N LEU A 43 2.59 -1.53 9.03
CA LEU A 43 1.87 -2.56 9.78
C LEU A 43 2.71 -3.83 9.91
N LYS A 44 3.53 -4.11 8.90
CA LYS A 44 4.33 -5.33 8.88
C LYS A 44 5.45 -5.18 7.86
N GLY A 45 6.58 -5.84 8.11
CA GLY A 45 7.68 -5.91 7.16
C GLY A 45 8.65 -4.76 7.29
N GLU A 46 9.58 -4.69 6.34
CA GLU A 46 10.66 -3.70 6.34
C GLU A 46 10.83 -3.08 4.96
N MET A 47 11.36 -1.87 4.96
CA MET A 47 11.69 -1.17 3.72
C MET A 47 12.85 -0.22 4.01
N PRO A 48 13.88 -0.16 3.13
CA PRO A 48 14.98 0.80 3.33
C PRO A 48 14.45 2.23 3.40
N LYS A 49 15.07 3.04 4.25
CA LYS A 49 14.60 4.41 4.50
C LYS A 49 14.44 5.27 3.24
N PRO A 50 15.38 5.27 2.30
CA PRO A 50 15.19 6.10 1.09
C PRO A 50 13.95 5.71 0.30
N GLN A 51 13.70 4.40 0.14
CA GLN A 51 12.53 3.92 -0.58
C GLN A 51 11.26 4.19 0.22
N LEU A 52 11.32 3.99 1.53
CA LEU A 52 10.18 4.26 2.39
C LEU A 52 9.72 5.71 2.30
N LYS A 53 10.65 6.64 2.29
CA LYS A 53 10.33 8.07 2.12
C LYS A 53 9.58 8.33 0.83
N LYS A 54 10.02 7.73 -0.27
CA LYS A 54 9.37 7.87 -1.57
C LYS A 54 7.96 7.30 -1.55
N ILE A 55 7.81 6.12 -0.93
CA ILE A 55 6.51 5.45 -0.81
C ILE A 55 5.53 6.31 -0.02
N LEU A 56 5.96 6.81 1.14
CA LEU A 56 5.08 7.60 2.01
C LEU A 56 4.68 8.92 1.38
N LYS A 57 5.59 9.56 0.68
CA LYS A 57 5.28 10.81 -0.02
C LYS A 57 4.25 10.57 -1.11
N TRP A 58 4.44 9.51 -1.90
CA TRP A 58 3.50 9.14 -2.96
C TRP A 58 2.14 8.77 -2.36
N ALA A 59 2.14 7.97 -1.29
CA ALA A 59 0.91 7.51 -0.66
C ALA A 59 0.10 8.66 -0.09
N LYS A 60 0.77 9.63 0.51
CA LYS A 60 0.09 10.81 1.06
C LYS A 60 -0.65 11.59 -0.03
N LEU A 61 -0.04 11.70 -1.21
CA LEU A 61 -0.64 12.41 -2.32
C LEU A 61 -1.80 11.63 -2.95
N ASN A 62 -1.85 10.32 -2.75
CA ASN A 62 -2.83 9.45 -3.38
C ASN A 62 -3.71 8.71 -2.38
N GLN A 63 -3.77 9.20 -1.15
CA GLN A 63 -4.41 8.49 -0.04
C GLN A 63 -5.88 8.17 -0.29
N ALA A 64 -6.64 9.14 -0.78
CA ALA A 64 -8.05 8.93 -1.07
C ALA A 64 -8.25 7.89 -2.17
N GLN A 65 -7.43 7.97 -3.20
CA GLN A 65 -7.51 7.03 -4.32
C GLN A 65 -7.13 5.61 -3.88
N LEU A 66 -6.12 5.50 -3.01
CA LEU A 66 -5.70 4.21 -2.47
C LEU A 66 -6.82 3.57 -1.65
N LEU A 67 -7.50 4.36 -0.83
CA LEU A 67 -8.61 3.85 -0.03
C LEU A 67 -9.75 3.38 -0.92
N GLU A 68 -10.06 4.14 -1.96
CA GLU A 68 -11.09 3.80 -2.92
C GLU A 68 -10.77 2.48 -3.62
N GLU A 69 -9.52 2.29 -4.04
CA GLU A 69 -9.07 1.05 -4.67
C GLU A 69 -9.19 -0.13 -3.73
N PHE A 70 -8.80 0.05 -2.47
CA PHE A 70 -8.88 -1.02 -1.47
C PHE A 70 -10.33 -1.44 -1.27
N GLU A 71 -11.24 -0.47 -1.16
CA GLU A 71 -12.67 -0.74 -0.98
C GLU A 71 -13.27 -1.43 -2.19
N PHE A 72 -12.83 -1.05 -3.38
CA PHE A 72 -13.29 -1.69 -4.61
C PHE A 72 -12.90 -3.17 -4.64
N LEU A 73 -11.68 -3.48 -4.21
CA LEU A 73 -11.19 -4.86 -4.18
C LEU A 73 -11.74 -5.66 -3.00
N ASN A 74 -12.20 -4.99 -1.95
CA ASN A 74 -12.64 -5.64 -0.71
C ASN A 74 -13.96 -5.02 -0.23
N PRO A 75 -15.05 -5.14 -1.03
CA PRO A 75 -16.30 -4.45 -0.69
C PRO A 75 -16.92 -4.91 0.62
N ASP A 76 -16.67 -6.16 1.04
CA ASP A 76 -17.22 -6.70 2.27
C ASP A 76 -16.67 -6.03 3.53
N LEU A 77 -15.55 -5.33 3.41
CA LEU A 77 -14.90 -4.65 4.54
C LEU A 77 -15.36 -3.20 4.74
N ARG A 78 -16.22 -2.71 3.85
CA ARG A 78 -16.63 -1.30 3.86
C ARG A 78 -17.67 -0.94 4.91
N LYS A 79 -18.27 -1.91 5.51
CA LYS A 79 -19.42 -1.71 6.42
C LYS A 79 -19.09 -0.94 7.67
#